data_af4ccb690e6d43f050a3a968fee5c2dc
#
_entry.id   af4ccb690e6d43f050a3a968fee5c2dc
#
_cell.length_a   1.000
_cell.length_b   1.000
_cell.length_c   1.000
_cell.angle_alpha   90.00
_cell.angle_beta   90.00
_cell.angle_gamma   90.00
#
_symmetry.space_group_name_H-M   'P 1'
#
loop_
_entity.id
_entity.type
_entity.pdbx_description
1 polymer ?
#
loop_
_entity_poly.entity_id
_entity_poly.type
_entity_poly.pdbx_seq_one_letter_code
_entity_poly.pdbx_strand_id
1 'polypeptide(L)'
;MNRIYLLVIDAIYEGEFRDGTFHGHGSLYFPRLQRIDGIWWQGECKDKRYTFNDGLIFRSHNWEYCRFPDRRYQTCIKYGLRPGGATLRTNDPNEFLIPPTCYDAGIGIFNPCKYHIVSHQDSKKVHTSKRKVCYTIIY
;
A
#
# COMPACT_ATOMS: atom_id res chain seq x y z
N MET A 1 -15.07 17.88 -20.80
CA MET A 1 -15.55 18.16 -19.43
C MET A 1 -15.22 16.94 -18.59
N ASN A 2 -14.24 17.03 -17.68
CA ASN A 2 -13.87 15.91 -16.83
C ASN A 2 -14.98 15.65 -15.82
N ARG A 3 -15.36 14.39 -15.67
CA ARG A 3 -16.37 13.94 -14.71
C ARG A 3 -15.78 12.86 -13.81
N ILE A 4 -16.27 12.78 -12.58
CA ILE A 4 -15.90 11.77 -11.61
C ILE A 4 -17.09 10.84 -11.44
N TYR A 5 -16.84 9.53 -11.57
CA TYR A 5 -17.87 8.50 -11.41
C TYR A 5 -17.39 7.40 -10.47
N LEU A 6 -18.24 7.05 -9.51
CA LEU A 6 -18.06 5.88 -8.65
C LEU A 6 -18.65 4.66 -9.35
N LEU A 7 -17.85 3.62 -9.53
CA LEU A 7 -18.28 2.35 -10.11
C LEU A 7 -18.77 1.37 -9.03
N VAL A 8 -19.55 0.37 -9.44
CA VAL A 8 -20.12 -0.66 -8.53
C VAL A 8 -19.05 -1.43 -7.73
N ILE A 9 -17.81 -1.47 -8.22
CA ILE A 9 -16.65 -2.11 -7.56
C ILE A 9 -15.85 -1.13 -6.67
N ASP A 10 -16.45 -0.03 -6.20
CA ASP A 10 -15.81 1.05 -5.45
C ASP A 10 -14.60 1.70 -6.16
N ALA A 11 -14.47 1.50 -7.46
CA ALA A 11 -13.48 2.18 -8.27
C ALA A 11 -14.01 3.54 -8.72
N ILE A 12 -13.12 4.52 -8.80
CA ILE A 12 -13.44 5.89 -9.20
C ILE A 12 -12.80 6.14 -10.56
N TYR A 13 -13.61 6.53 -11.55
CA TYR A 13 -13.11 7.01 -12.83
C TYR A 13 -13.13 8.54 -12.87
N GLU A 14 -12.01 9.13 -13.24
CA GLU A 14 -11.84 10.56 -13.48
C GLU A 14 -11.34 10.77 -14.90
N GLY A 15 -12.18 11.37 -15.75
CA GLY A 15 -11.81 11.59 -17.14
C GLY A 15 -12.94 12.04 -18.02
N GLU A 16 -12.73 11.88 -19.32
CA GLU A 16 -13.67 12.24 -20.35
C GLU A 16 -14.72 11.14 -20.57
N PHE A 17 -15.95 11.55 -20.88
CA PHE A 17 -17.06 10.66 -21.20
C PHE A 17 -17.67 11.05 -22.54
N ARG A 18 -18.00 10.03 -23.32
CA ARG A 18 -18.78 10.18 -24.55
C ARG A 18 -19.74 9.01 -24.68
N ASP A 19 -20.99 9.31 -25.04
CA ASP A 19 -22.07 8.34 -25.26
C ASP A 19 -22.23 7.32 -24.11
N GLY A 20 -22.09 7.81 -22.84
CA GLY A 20 -22.21 6.99 -21.64
C GLY A 20 -21.02 6.09 -21.33
N THR A 21 -19.92 6.18 -22.09
CA THR A 21 -18.72 5.35 -21.90
C THR A 21 -17.48 6.20 -21.60
N PHE A 22 -16.45 5.57 -21.03
CA PHE A 22 -15.14 6.20 -20.85
C PHE A 22 -14.54 6.54 -22.21
N HIS A 23 -14.06 7.77 -22.34
CA HIS A 23 -13.48 8.27 -23.59
C HIS A 23 -12.31 9.21 -23.30
N GLY A 24 -11.44 9.45 -24.31
CA GLY A 24 -10.32 10.37 -24.20
C GLY A 24 -9.35 10.04 -23.06
N HIS A 25 -8.77 11.07 -22.47
CA HIS A 25 -7.86 10.90 -21.35
C HIS A 25 -8.62 10.65 -20.04
N GLY A 26 -8.17 9.63 -19.28
CA GLY A 26 -8.80 9.34 -17.99
C GLY A 26 -7.99 8.40 -17.11
N SER A 27 -8.28 8.46 -15.82
CA SER A 27 -7.66 7.65 -14.77
C SER A 27 -8.72 6.86 -14.01
N LEU A 28 -8.46 5.57 -13.80
CA LEU A 28 -9.28 4.69 -13.00
C LEU A 28 -8.55 4.36 -11.69
N TYR A 29 -9.13 4.75 -10.57
CA TYR A 29 -8.60 4.53 -9.22
C TYR A 29 -9.33 3.37 -8.56
N PHE A 30 -8.57 2.42 -8.02
CA PHE A 30 -9.10 1.29 -7.27
C PHE A 30 -9.02 1.52 -5.75
N PRO A 31 -9.86 0.85 -4.94
CA PRO A 31 -9.90 1.05 -3.48
C PRO A 31 -8.57 0.85 -2.77
N ARG A 32 -7.70 -0.02 -3.30
CA ARG A 32 -6.37 -0.31 -2.74
C ARG A 32 -5.26 0.59 -3.30
N LEU A 33 -5.58 1.82 -3.72
CA LEU A 33 -4.64 2.82 -4.23
C LEU A 33 -3.90 2.44 -5.53
N GLN A 34 -4.36 1.40 -6.21
CA GLN A 34 -3.89 1.07 -7.56
C GLN A 34 -4.56 2.01 -8.57
N ARG A 35 -3.88 2.29 -9.67
CA ARG A 35 -4.38 3.23 -10.69
C ARG A 35 -4.06 2.76 -12.09
N ILE A 36 -5.02 2.96 -12.99
CA ILE A 36 -4.83 2.84 -14.44
C ILE A 36 -5.01 4.22 -15.07
N ASP A 37 -3.95 4.75 -15.65
CA ASP A 37 -4.00 5.96 -16.48
C ASP A 37 -3.96 5.54 -17.95
N GLY A 38 -4.68 6.24 -18.81
CA GLY A 38 -4.59 5.94 -20.23
C GLY A 38 -5.53 6.72 -21.13
N ILE A 39 -5.55 6.30 -22.38
CA ILE A 39 -6.46 6.81 -23.40
C ILE A 39 -7.58 5.79 -23.59
N TRP A 40 -8.81 6.24 -23.39
CA TRP A 40 -10.00 5.41 -23.42
C TRP A 40 -10.78 5.63 -24.73
N TRP A 41 -11.27 4.55 -25.28
CA TRP A 41 -12.12 4.58 -26.46
C TRP A 41 -13.28 3.61 -26.30
N GLN A 42 -14.51 4.13 -26.26
CA GLN A 42 -15.72 3.33 -26.07
C GLN A 42 -15.64 2.36 -24.87
N GLY A 43 -15.11 2.85 -23.73
CA GLY A 43 -14.99 2.07 -22.50
C GLY A 43 -13.74 1.19 -22.39
N GLU A 44 -12.94 1.05 -23.44
CA GLU A 44 -11.72 0.27 -23.47
C GLU A 44 -10.47 1.16 -23.36
N CYS A 45 -9.53 0.81 -22.47
CA CYS A 45 -8.26 1.52 -22.36
C CYS A 45 -7.27 1.01 -23.40
N LYS A 46 -6.94 1.84 -24.39
CA LYS A 46 -6.06 1.49 -25.52
C LYS A 46 -4.58 1.65 -25.18
N ASP A 47 -4.23 2.72 -24.47
CA ASP A 47 -2.86 2.97 -24.00
C ASP A 47 -2.92 3.08 -22.48
N LYS A 48 -2.60 1.96 -21.80
CA LYS A 48 -2.76 1.85 -20.35
C LYS A 48 -1.42 1.83 -19.62
N ARG A 49 -1.31 2.64 -18.60
CA ARG A 49 -0.24 2.63 -17.63
C ARG A 49 -0.80 2.23 -16.26
N TYR A 50 -0.46 1.04 -15.81
CA TYR A 50 -0.86 0.55 -14.50
C TYR A 50 0.18 0.92 -13.44
N THR A 51 -0.28 1.54 -12.36
CA THR A 51 0.55 1.90 -11.20
C THR A 51 0.06 1.14 -9.99
N PHE A 52 0.97 0.42 -9.33
CA PHE A 52 0.68 -0.27 -8.08
C PHE A 52 0.52 0.70 -6.90
N ASN A 53 0.00 0.23 -5.77
CA ASN A 53 -0.24 1.03 -4.57
C ASN A 53 1.04 1.62 -3.94
N ASP A 54 2.20 1.02 -4.17
CA ASP A 54 3.52 1.48 -3.73
C ASP A 54 4.17 2.47 -4.70
N GLY A 55 3.50 2.77 -5.82
CA GLY A 55 3.96 3.68 -6.86
C GLY A 55 4.81 3.03 -7.96
N LEU A 56 4.98 1.69 -7.91
CA LEU A 56 5.64 0.96 -8.99
C LEU A 56 4.78 0.99 -10.25
N ILE A 57 5.38 1.33 -11.39
CA ILE A 57 4.71 1.32 -12.69
C ILE A 57 4.94 -0.03 -13.35
N PHE A 58 3.87 -0.73 -13.72
CA PHE A 58 3.94 -2.00 -14.45
C PHE A 58 4.49 -1.80 -15.86
N ARG A 59 5.37 -2.70 -16.29
CA ARG A 59 5.88 -2.81 -17.66
C ARG A 59 5.64 -4.21 -18.19
N SER A 60 5.02 -4.32 -19.36
CA SER A 60 4.78 -5.62 -20.01
C SER A 60 6.03 -6.23 -20.62
N HIS A 61 7.03 -5.40 -20.95
CA HIS A 61 8.30 -5.81 -21.54
C HIS A 61 9.45 -5.30 -20.68
N ASN A 62 10.56 -6.05 -20.66
CA ASN A 62 11.76 -5.71 -19.88
C ASN A 62 11.45 -5.43 -18.40
N TRP A 63 10.64 -6.29 -17.80
CA TRP A 63 10.28 -6.21 -16.38
C TRP A 63 11.42 -6.71 -15.52
N GLU A 64 12.26 -5.78 -15.03
CA GLU A 64 13.45 -6.07 -14.23
C GLU A 64 13.21 -5.98 -12.71
N TYR A 65 11.98 -5.69 -12.30
CA TYR A 65 11.61 -5.57 -10.90
C TYR A 65 11.82 -6.89 -10.14
N CYS A 66 12.43 -6.81 -8.95
CA CYS A 66 12.76 -7.96 -8.10
C CYS A 66 13.66 -9.01 -8.76
N ARG A 67 14.45 -8.64 -9.78
CA ARG A 67 15.43 -9.51 -10.44
C ARG A 67 16.84 -9.27 -9.90
N PHE A 68 17.69 -10.30 -10.03
CA PHE A 68 19.12 -10.14 -9.75
C PHE A 68 19.73 -9.01 -10.64
N PRO A 69 20.60 -8.12 -10.12
CA PRO A 69 21.20 -8.17 -8.79
C PRO A 69 20.37 -7.54 -7.65
N ASP A 70 19.40 -6.67 -7.95
CA ASP A 70 18.60 -5.98 -6.94
C ASP A 70 17.19 -6.60 -6.83
N ARG A 71 16.98 -7.39 -5.78
CA ARG A 71 15.72 -8.09 -5.51
C ARG A 71 14.84 -7.38 -4.47
N ARG A 72 15.15 -6.12 -4.14
CA ARG A 72 14.37 -5.34 -3.18
C ARG A 72 13.00 -4.98 -3.73
N TYR A 73 12.01 -4.93 -2.83
CA TYR A 73 10.69 -4.39 -3.16
C TYR A 73 10.72 -2.86 -3.32
N GLN A 74 9.78 -2.31 -4.09
CA GLN A 74 9.67 -0.88 -4.37
C GLN A 74 9.63 -0.04 -3.10
N THR A 75 8.92 -0.50 -2.07
CA THR A 75 8.87 0.15 -0.76
C THR A 75 10.24 0.19 -0.08
N CYS A 76 11.05 -0.87 -0.21
CA CYS A 76 12.42 -0.91 0.33
C CYS A 76 13.37 0.00 -0.46
N ILE A 77 13.17 0.13 -1.78
CA ILE A 77 13.95 1.04 -2.62
C ILE A 77 13.62 2.49 -2.25
N LYS A 78 12.34 2.81 -2.07
CA LYS A 78 11.85 4.17 -1.81
C LYS A 78 12.12 4.64 -0.37
N TYR A 79 11.96 3.78 0.61
CA TYR A 79 11.98 4.13 2.03
C TYR A 79 13.11 3.48 2.82
N GLY A 80 13.97 2.70 2.16
CA GLY A 80 14.98 1.89 2.80
C GLY A 80 14.43 0.60 3.43
N LEU A 81 15.35 -0.23 3.92
CA LEU A 81 14.98 -1.44 4.67
C LEU A 81 14.42 -1.04 6.03
N ARG A 82 13.29 -1.63 6.39
CA ARG A 82 12.65 -1.43 7.69
C ARG A 82 12.91 -2.63 8.58
N PRO A 83 13.03 -2.44 9.92
CA PRO A 83 13.10 -3.54 10.86
C PRO A 83 11.86 -4.43 10.76
N GLY A 84 12.04 -5.73 11.05
CA GLY A 84 10.91 -6.65 11.14
C GLY A 84 9.88 -6.14 12.17
N GLY A 85 8.60 -6.19 11.82
CA GLY A 85 7.52 -5.67 12.66
C GLY A 85 7.25 -4.16 12.49
N ALA A 86 8.06 -3.41 11.72
CA ALA A 86 7.71 -2.02 11.37
C ALA A 86 6.57 -1.94 10.35
N THR A 87 6.19 -3.06 9.75
CA THR A 87 5.04 -3.23 8.87
C THR A 87 4.13 -4.31 9.43
N LEU A 88 2.85 -4.27 9.11
CA LEU A 88 1.90 -5.31 9.49
C LEU A 88 2.36 -6.68 8.95
N ARG A 89 2.24 -7.71 9.78
CA ARG A 89 2.59 -9.10 9.44
C ARG A 89 1.47 -9.83 8.71
N THR A 90 0.25 -9.31 8.78
CA THR A 90 -0.93 -9.91 8.18
C THR A 90 -1.52 -9.00 7.12
N ASN A 91 -2.14 -9.61 6.10
CA ASN A 91 -2.95 -8.90 5.11
C ASN A 91 -4.40 -8.73 5.62
N ASP A 92 -4.59 -8.44 6.91
CA ASP A 92 -5.90 -8.16 7.47
C ASP A 92 -6.50 -6.94 6.73
N PRO A 93 -7.74 -7.01 6.23
CA PRO A 93 -8.40 -5.89 5.57
C PRO A 93 -8.60 -4.69 6.51
N ASN A 94 -8.58 -4.89 7.82
CA ASN A 94 -8.56 -3.80 8.80
C ASN A 94 -7.11 -3.32 8.96
N GLU A 95 -6.73 -2.34 8.17
CA GLU A 95 -5.39 -1.75 8.20
C GLU A 95 -5.15 -1.03 9.54
N PHE A 96 -4.43 -1.69 10.43
CA PHE A 96 -3.88 -1.02 11.61
C PHE A 96 -2.63 -0.25 11.20
N LEU A 97 -2.66 1.07 11.35
CA LEU A 97 -1.48 1.89 11.12
C LEU A 97 -0.52 1.73 12.31
N ILE A 98 0.68 1.25 12.03
CA ILE A 98 1.76 1.21 13.01
C ILE A 98 2.37 2.61 13.10
N PRO A 99 2.31 3.28 14.27
CA PRO A 99 2.92 4.59 14.44
C PRO A 99 4.44 4.56 14.15
N PRO A 100 5.03 5.66 13.70
CA PRO A 100 6.48 5.75 13.52
C PRO A 100 7.23 5.30 14.78
N THR A 101 8.33 4.59 14.61
CA THR A 101 9.17 4.02 15.68
C THR A 101 8.54 2.92 16.53
N CYS A 102 7.30 2.51 16.24
CA CYS A 102 6.64 1.38 16.88
C CYS A 102 6.74 0.12 16.01
N TYR A 103 6.45 -1.04 16.62
CA TYR A 103 6.57 -2.34 15.97
C TYR A 103 5.35 -3.21 16.23
N ASP A 104 4.93 -3.98 15.23
CA ASP A 104 3.91 -4.99 15.40
C ASP A 104 4.47 -6.19 16.19
N ALA A 105 3.93 -6.41 17.38
CA ALA A 105 4.27 -7.54 18.24
C ALA A 105 3.31 -8.75 18.06
N GLY A 106 2.38 -8.69 17.09
CA GLY A 106 1.36 -9.71 16.84
C GLY A 106 0.13 -9.56 17.75
N ILE A 107 0.33 -9.43 19.04
CA ILE A 107 -0.74 -9.19 20.03
C ILE A 107 -1.11 -7.71 20.20
N GLY A 108 -0.35 -6.82 19.55
CA GLY A 108 -0.52 -5.37 19.62
C GLY A 108 0.71 -4.64 19.13
N ILE A 109 0.69 -3.32 19.23
CA ILE A 109 1.74 -2.43 18.81
C ILE A 109 2.70 -2.17 19.96
N PHE A 110 3.96 -2.56 19.82
CA PHE A 110 5.02 -2.31 20.79
C PHE A 110 5.64 -0.92 20.58
N ASN A 111 5.69 -0.15 21.66
CA ASN A 111 6.39 1.14 21.69
C ASN A 111 7.71 0.98 22.47
N PRO A 112 8.88 1.05 21.83
CA PRO A 112 10.17 0.85 22.50
C PRO A 112 10.54 1.97 23.47
N CYS A 113 10.06 3.20 23.23
CA CYS A 113 10.35 4.33 24.12
C CYS A 113 9.62 4.21 25.46
N LYS A 114 8.43 3.62 25.45
CA LYS A 114 7.58 3.47 26.65
C LYS A 114 7.58 2.05 27.22
N TYR A 115 8.24 1.10 26.55
CA TYR A 115 8.32 -0.33 26.92
C TYR A 115 6.95 -0.96 27.22
N HIS A 116 5.94 -0.66 26.39
CA HIS A 116 4.61 -1.26 26.53
C HIS A 116 4.03 -1.67 25.18
N ILE A 117 3.07 -2.58 25.23
CA ILE A 117 2.28 -3.00 24.07
C ILE A 117 0.86 -2.43 24.25
N VAL A 118 0.33 -1.89 23.17
CA VAL A 118 -1.06 -1.40 23.06
C VAL A 118 -1.81 -2.32 22.13
N SER A 119 -3.04 -2.72 22.51
CA SER A 119 -3.88 -3.56 21.64
C SER A 119 -4.19 -2.88 20.32
N HIS A 120 -4.30 -3.68 19.24
CA HIS A 120 -4.76 -3.19 17.94
C HIS A 120 -6.19 -2.65 17.96
N GLN A 121 -7.08 -3.25 18.77
CA GLN A 121 -8.51 -2.91 18.81
C GLN A 121 -8.84 -1.82 19.83
N ASP A 122 -8.10 -1.79 20.93
CA ASP A 122 -8.30 -0.82 22.00
C ASP A 122 -7.00 -0.05 22.23
N SER A 123 -7.06 1.26 22.26
CA SER A 123 -5.92 2.11 22.66
C SER A 123 -5.49 1.88 24.11
N LYS A 124 -6.00 0.83 24.74
CA LYS A 124 -5.69 0.45 26.14
C LYS A 124 -4.39 -0.35 26.19
N LYS A 125 -3.59 -0.04 27.18
CA LYS A 125 -2.33 -0.70 27.47
C LYS A 125 -2.56 -2.17 27.82
N VAL A 126 -2.06 -3.09 26.99
CA VAL A 126 -2.28 -4.54 27.16
C VAL A 126 -1.22 -5.17 28.07
N HIS A 127 0.02 -4.72 27.99
CA HIS A 127 1.11 -5.32 28.75
C HIS A 127 2.23 -4.31 29.07
N THR A 128 2.69 -4.29 30.31
CA THR A 128 3.91 -3.61 30.69
C THR A 128 4.97 -4.69 30.93
N SER A 129 5.90 -4.85 30.01
CA SER A 129 7.03 -5.73 30.24
C SER A 129 8.03 -5.02 31.16
N LYS A 130 8.20 -5.54 32.39
CA LYS A 130 9.30 -5.14 33.28
C LYS A 130 10.62 -5.81 32.92
N ARG A 131 10.65 -6.70 31.91
CA ARG A 131 11.87 -7.37 31.46
C ARG A 131 12.48 -6.65 30.27
N LYS A 132 13.75 -6.31 30.35
CA LYS A 132 14.56 -5.91 29.20
C LYS A 132 14.53 -7.05 28.20
N VAL A 133 13.75 -6.95 27.16
CA VAL A 133 13.81 -7.86 26.03
C VAL A 133 14.94 -7.34 25.13
N CYS A 134 16.11 -7.95 25.23
CA CYS A 134 17.16 -7.77 24.25
C CYS A 134 16.69 -8.42 22.94
N TYR A 135 16.27 -7.62 21.99
CA TYR A 135 16.15 -8.11 20.60
C TYR A 135 17.57 -8.17 20.02
N THR A 136 18.05 -9.37 19.81
CA THR A 136 19.20 -9.59 18.93
C THR A 136 18.73 -9.23 17.52
N ILE A 137 19.19 -8.09 17.03
CA ILE A 137 19.01 -7.72 15.62
C ILE A 137 19.92 -8.66 14.83
N ILE A 138 19.34 -9.67 14.19
CA ILE A 138 20.05 -10.48 13.19
C ILE A 138 20.04 -9.66 11.90
N TYR A 139 21.23 -9.19 11.51
CA TYR A 139 21.49 -8.54 10.22
C TYR A 139 21.44 -9.57 9.09
#